data_c0ca0bb8713abfd8de3b349711552414
#
_entry.id   c0ca0bb8713abfd8de3b349711552414
#
_cell.length_a   1.000
_cell.length_b   1.000
_cell.length_c   1.000
_cell.angle_alpha   90.00
_cell.angle_beta   90.00
_cell.angle_gamma   90.00
#
_symmetry.space_group_name_H-M   'P 1'
#
loop_
_entity.id
_entity.type
_entity.pdbx_description
1 polymer ?
#
loop_
_entity_poly.entity_id
_entity_poly.type
_entity_poly.pdbx_seq_one_letter_code
_entity_poly.pdbx_strand_id
1 'polypeptide(L)'
;MKKYEDKVTILAMHHHLIGIPDTGSDRLTIIDAGDVLRATLDAKVNLVLCGHKHRPWMWDFSNLLIANAGTTSSKRVRGFFENSYNIITVENGKIQVDLKVVDGQRTPLQDITKNYARFEDE
;
A
#
# COMPACT_ATOMS: atom_id res chain seq x y z
N MET A 1 -6.18 9.87 -19.91
CA MET A 1 -4.89 9.81 -19.18
C MET A 1 -3.73 10.41 -19.95
N LYS A 2 -3.82 10.51 -21.28
CA LYS A 2 -2.72 11.06 -22.10
C LYS A 2 -2.28 12.45 -21.70
N LYS A 3 -3.19 13.33 -21.29
CA LYS A 3 -2.86 14.70 -20.89
C LYS A 3 -2.05 14.79 -19.58
N TYR A 4 -1.85 13.65 -18.90
CA TYR A 4 -1.11 13.59 -17.64
C TYR A 4 0.13 12.70 -17.71
N GLU A 5 0.64 12.41 -18.91
CA GLU A 5 1.77 11.50 -19.10
C GLU A 5 3.03 11.95 -18.36
N ASP A 6 3.23 13.26 -18.22
CA ASP A 6 4.38 13.85 -17.51
C ASP A 6 4.12 14.02 -16.02
N LYS A 7 3.00 13.52 -15.50
CA LYS A 7 2.61 13.64 -14.10
C LYS A 7 2.66 12.28 -13.41
N VAL A 8 2.89 12.31 -12.11
CA VAL A 8 2.71 11.13 -11.28
C VAL A 8 1.21 10.93 -11.08
N THR A 9 0.72 9.74 -11.37
CA THR A 9 -0.69 9.39 -11.27
C THR A 9 -0.90 8.49 -10.07
N ILE A 10 -1.80 8.88 -9.18
CA ILE A 10 -2.11 8.16 -7.95
C ILE A 10 -3.59 7.78 -7.95
N LEU A 11 -3.87 6.50 -7.75
CA LEU A 11 -5.22 5.99 -7.57
C LEU A 11 -5.43 5.67 -6.10
N ALA A 12 -6.45 6.25 -5.48
CA ALA A 12 -6.82 5.95 -4.11
C ALA A 12 -8.12 5.17 -4.07
N MET A 13 -8.14 4.09 -3.31
CA MET A 13 -9.32 3.24 -3.15
C MET A 13 -9.36 2.64 -1.75
N HIS A 14 -10.55 2.29 -1.27
CA HIS A 14 -10.69 1.74 0.08
C HIS A 14 -10.20 0.31 0.19
N HIS A 15 -10.66 -0.59 -0.70
CA HIS A 15 -10.31 -2.01 -0.63
C HIS A 15 -8.93 -2.29 -1.22
N HIS A 16 -8.27 -3.31 -0.66
CA HIS A 16 -6.99 -3.77 -1.17
C HIS A 16 -7.15 -4.51 -2.51
N LEU A 17 -6.16 -4.39 -3.38
CA LEU A 17 -6.15 -5.08 -4.68
C LEU A 17 -5.54 -6.47 -4.59
N ILE A 18 -4.58 -6.66 -3.70
CA ILE A 18 -3.84 -7.92 -3.53
C ILE A 18 -3.99 -8.33 -2.07
N GLY A 19 -4.19 -9.63 -1.83
CA GLY A 19 -4.29 -10.14 -0.47
C GLY A 19 -3.08 -9.77 0.36
N ILE A 20 -3.32 -9.28 1.58
CA ILE A 20 -2.26 -8.88 2.50
C ILE A 20 -2.02 -10.03 3.46
N PRO A 21 -0.76 -10.46 3.68
CA PRO A 21 -0.49 -11.58 4.58
C PRO A 21 -1.12 -11.39 5.96
N ASP A 22 -1.65 -12.46 6.53
CA ASP A 22 -2.22 -12.53 7.88
C ASP A 22 -3.39 -11.58 8.17
N THR A 23 -4.09 -11.11 7.12
CA THR A 23 -5.26 -10.25 7.31
C THR A 23 -6.58 -10.94 7.02
N GLY A 24 -6.54 -12.24 6.78
CA GLY A 24 -7.72 -13.02 6.50
C GLY A 24 -7.75 -13.60 5.10
N SER A 25 -8.90 -14.07 4.68
CA SER A 25 -9.09 -14.77 3.42
C SER A 25 -8.97 -13.84 2.21
N ASP A 26 -8.44 -14.36 1.10
CA ASP A 26 -8.45 -13.70 -0.20
C ASP A 26 -9.86 -13.36 -0.70
N ARG A 27 -10.87 -13.99 -0.11
CA ARG A 27 -12.27 -13.71 -0.44
C ARG A 27 -12.69 -12.27 -0.16
N LEU A 28 -11.91 -11.55 0.65
CA LEU A 28 -12.20 -10.16 1.02
C LEU A 28 -11.55 -9.15 0.08
N THR A 29 -10.83 -9.58 -0.94
CA THR A 29 -10.44 -8.69 -2.03
C THR A 29 -11.68 -8.30 -2.83
N ILE A 30 -11.60 -7.17 -3.55
CA ILE A 30 -12.70 -6.78 -4.44
C ILE A 30 -12.90 -7.87 -5.51
N ILE A 31 -14.16 -8.10 -5.90
CA ILE A 31 -14.53 -9.19 -6.83
C ILE A 31 -13.78 -9.07 -8.16
N ASP A 32 -13.60 -7.85 -8.64
CA ASP A 32 -12.96 -7.56 -9.93
C ASP A 32 -11.51 -7.09 -9.78
N ALA A 33 -10.82 -7.52 -8.70
CA ALA A 33 -9.46 -7.07 -8.39
C ALA A 33 -8.49 -7.26 -9.55
N GLY A 34 -8.55 -8.41 -10.23
CA GLY A 34 -7.70 -8.68 -11.38
C GLY A 34 -7.91 -7.70 -12.52
N ASP A 35 -9.16 -7.38 -12.82
CA ASP A 35 -9.51 -6.43 -13.86
C ASP A 35 -9.08 -5.01 -13.52
N VAL A 36 -9.26 -4.62 -12.25
CA VAL A 36 -8.83 -3.31 -11.75
C VAL A 36 -7.32 -3.19 -11.82
N LEU A 37 -6.59 -4.22 -11.39
CA LEU A 37 -5.13 -4.23 -11.44
C LEU A 37 -4.63 -4.08 -12.88
N ARG A 38 -5.23 -4.81 -13.81
CA ARG A 38 -4.88 -4.73 -15.24
C ARG A 38 -5.14 -3.34 -15.81
N ALA A 39 -6.33 -2.77 -15.54
CA ALA A 39 -6.66 -1.43 -15.98
C ALA A 39 -5.70 -0.38 -15.39
N THR A 40 -5.29 -0.57 -14.15
CA THR A 40 -4.34 0.30 -13.45
C THR A 40 -2.97 0.27 -14.14
N LEU A 41 -2.50 -0.93 -14.49
CA LEU A 41 -1.24 -1.09 -15.22
C LEU A 41 -1.32 -0.48 -16.62
N ASP A 42 -2.42 -0.72 -17.34
CA ASP A 42 -2.64 -0.20 -18.69
C ASP A 42 -2.72 1.34 -18.69
N ALA A 43 -3.29 1.92 -17.66
CA ALA A 43 -3.38 3.38 -17.50
C ALA A 43 -2.08 4.01 -17.01
N LYS A 44 -1.05 3.22 -16.75
CA LYS A 44 0.26 3.68 -16.27
C LYS A 44 0.16 4.47 -14.96
N VAL A 45 -0.68 4.02 -14.05
CA VAL A 45 -0.76 4.55 -12.70
C VAL A 45 0.54 4.24 -11.98
N ASN A 46 1.09 5.20 -11.25
CA ASN A 46 2.38 5.03 -10.57
C ASN A 46 2.22 4.48 -9.16
N LEU A 47 1.14 4.85 -8.47
CA LEU A 47 0.91 4.47 -7.08
C LEU A 47 -0.58 4.23 -6.85
N VAL A 48 -0.89 3.10 -6.20
CA VAL A 48 -2.24 2.81 -5.71
C VAL A 48 -2.21 2.88 -4.19
N LEU A 49 -3.12 3.65 -3.62
CA LEU A 49 -3.30 3.76 -2.17
C LEU A 49 -4.55 2.97 -1.78
N CYS A 50 -4.37 2.02 -0.90
CA CYS A 50 -5.42 1.13 -0.41
C CYS A 50 -5.52 1.17 1.10
N GLY A 51 -6.63 0.67 1.64
CA GLY A 51 -6.84 0.54 3.08
C GLY A 51 -7.61 -0.72 3.43
N HIS A 52 -8.64 -0.60 4.27
CA HIS A 52 -9.60 -1.63 4.65
C HIS A 52 -9.09 -2.65 5.67
N LYS A 53 -7.93 -3.26 5.46
CA LYS A 53 -7.43 -4.33 6.33
C LYS A 53 -6.69 -3.82 7.57
N HIS A 54 -6.51 -2.52 7.72
CA HIS A 54 -5.85 -1.90 8.88
C HIS A 54 -4.41 -2.40 9.10
N ARG A 55 -3.76 -2.86 8.02
CA ARG A 55 -2.40 -3.34 8.07
C ARG A 55 -1.55 -2.60 7.03
N PRO A 56 -0.50 -1.90 7.45
CA PRO A 56 0.40 -1.26 6.49
C PRO A 56 1.18 -2.32 5.72
N TRP A 57 1.24 -2.17 4.43
CA TRP A 57 1.94 -3.10 3.55
C TRP A 57 2.26 -2.42 2.22
N MET A 58 3.30 -2.88 1.54
CA MET A 58 3.68 -2.33 0.26
C MET A 58 4.05 -3.43 -0.73
N TRP A 59 3.50 -3.33 -1.93
CA TRP A 59 3.88 -4.14 -3.08
C TRP A 59 4.62 -3.25 -4.07
N ASP A 60 5.81 -3.68 -4.51
CA ASP A 60 6.62 -2.97 -5.50
C ASP A 60 6.73 -3.84 -6.76
N PHE A 61 6.09 -3.41 -7.83
CA PHE A 61 6.12 -4.08 -9.12
C PHE A 61 6.97 -3.32 -10.13
N SER A 62 7.94 -2.54 -9.67
CA SER A 62 8.83 -1.72 -10.49
C SER A 62 8.14 -0.54 -11.18
N ASN A 63 7.05 -0.80 -11.92
CA ASN A 63 6.31 0.25 -12.62
C ASN A 63 5.07 0.71 -11.85
N LEU A 64 4.69 -0.02 -10.81
CA LEU A 64 3.51 0.27 -10.02
C LEU A 64 3.79 -0.05 -8.55
N LEU A 65 3.59 0.93 -7.68
CA LEU A 65 3.63 0.73 -6.25
C LEU A 65 2.21 0.61 -5.72
N ILE A 66 1.97 -0.34 -4.83
CA ILE A 66 0.70 -0.48 -4.11
C ILE A 66 0.99 -0.37 -2.63
N ALA A 67 0.47 0.66 -1.99
CA ALA A 67 0.69 0.92 -0.57
C ALA A 67 -0.62 0.79 0.18
N ASN A 68 -0.66 -0.08 1.18
CA ASN A 68 -1.81 -0.24 2.07
C ASN A 68 -1.54 0.50 3.36
N ALA A 69 -2.53 1.26 3.81
CA ALA A 69 -2.45 2.01 5.05
C ALA A 69 -2.93 1.17 6.23
N GLY A 70 -2.34 1.41 7.40
CA GLY A 70 -2.88 0.95 8.66
C GLY A 70 -4.04 1.83 9.10
N THR A 71 -4.23 1.95 10.39
CA THR A 71 -5.27 2.82 10.96
C THR A 71 -4.65 3.76 11.99
N THR A 72 -5.11 5.00 12.03
CA THR A 72 -4.60 6.00 12.95
C THR A 72 -5.21 5.89 14.36
N SER A 73 -6.39 5.33 14.49
CA SER A 73 -7.14 5.39 15.75
C SER A 73 -7.96 4.15 16.08
N SER A 74 -8.11 3.22 15.16
CA SER A 74 -8.92 2.02 15.41
C SER A 74 -8.21 1.08 16.39
N LYS A 75 -8.99 0.42 17.24
CA LYS A 75 -8.50 -0.67 18.09
C LYS A 75 -8.28 -1.95 17.29
N ARG A 76 -8.80 -2.03 16.06
CA ARG A 76 -8.64 -3.18 15.16
C ARG A 76 -7.35 -3.06 14.37
N VAL A 77 -6.23 -3.21 15.06
CA VAL A 77 -4.91 -3.26 14.45
C VAL A 77 -4.55 -4.72 14.20
N ARG A 78 -4.16 -5.05 12.98
CA ARG A 78 -3.82 -6.42 12.61
C ARG A 78 -2.34 -6.68 12.75
N GLY A 79 -1.98 -7.85 13.32
CA GLY A 79 -0.61 -8.21 13.60
C GLY A 79 -0.03 -7.36 14.71
N PHE A 80 1.26 -7.08 14.63
CA PHE A 80 1.98 -6.31 15.64
C PHE A 80 2.14 -4.84 15.26
N PHE A 81 1.32 -4.37 14.32
CA PHE A 81 1.41 -2.98 13.85
C PHE A 81 0.66 -2.04 14.78
N GLU A 82 1.33 -0.99 15.18
CA GLU A 82 0.72 0.09 15.94
C GLU A 82 -0.10 0.99 15.03
N ASN A 83 -0.93 1.85 15.61
CA ASN A 83 -1.66 2.85 14.85
C ASN A 83 -0.68 3.74 14.08
N SER A 84 -0.95 3.96 12.82
CA SER A 84 -0.01 4.59 11.91
C SER A 84 -0.70 5.22 10.71
N TYR A 85 0.05 5.97 9.94
CA TYR A 85 -0.38 6.50 8.65
C TYR A 85 0.83 6.54 7.70
N ASN A 86 0.56 6.63 6.42
CA ASN A 86 1.62 6.70 5.42
C ASN A 86 1.85 8.15 5.01
N ILE A 87 3.12 8.49 4.81
CA ILE A 87 3.53 9.78 4.25
C ILE A 87 4.06 9.51 2.85
N ILE A 88 3.44 10.14 1.87
CA ILE A 88 3.80 9.97 0.46
C ILE A 88 4.62 11.17 0.04
N THR A 89 5.83 10.94 -0.41
CA THR A 89 6.70 11.98 -0.96
C THR A 89 6.88 11.74 -2.45
N VAL A 90 6.57 12.74 -3.26
CA VAL A 90 6.79 12.71 -4.71
C VAL A 90 7.77 13.81 -5.06
N GLU A 91 8.91 13.42 -5.60
CA GLU A 91 9.97 14.36 -5.93
C GLU A 91 10.71 13.88 -7.18
N ASN A 92 10.77 14.75 -8.19
CA ASN A 92 11.44 14.45 -9.47
C ASN A 92 10.97 13.12 -10.09
N GLY A 93 9.66 12.85 -10.04
CA GLY A 93 9.07 11.62 -10.56
C GLY A 93 9.28 10.39 -9.71
N LYS A 94 9.98 10.52 -8.59
CA LYS A 94 10.21 9.41 -7.66
C LYS A 94 9.19 9.46 -6.53
N ILE A 95 8.71 8.28 -6.15
CA ILE A 95 7.72 8.13 -5.09
C ILE A 95 8.37 7.39 -3.92
N GLN A 96 8.25 7.96 -2.73
CA GLN A 96 8.64 7.29 -1.50
C GLN A 96 7.44 7.24 -0.56
N VAL A 97 7.22 6.08 0.05
CA VAL A 97 6.16 5.88 1.03
C VAL A 97 6.80 5.53 2.35
N ASP A 98 6.58 6.36 3.36
CA ASP A 98 7.04 6.13 4.72
C ASP A 98 5.85 5.86 5.63
N LEU A 99 6.02 4.90 6.53
CA LEU A 99 5.07 4.68 7.61
C LEU A 99 5.46 5.55 8.79
N LYS A 100 4.50 6.29 9.32
CA LYS A 100 4.66 7.08 10.55
C LYS A 100 3.78 6.49 11.63
N VAL A 101 4.38 5.96 12.68
CA VAL A 101 3.63 5.51 13.85
C VAL A 101 3.10 6.74 14.58
N VAL A 102 1.82 6.69 15.00
CA VAL A 102 1.23 7.80 15.78
C VAL A 102 2.06 7.99 17.04
N ASP A 103 2.57 9.21 17.24
CA ASP A 103 3.49 9.56 18.32
C ASP A 103 4.80 8.75 18.33
N GLY A 104 5.18 8.18 17.21
CA GLY A 104 6.35 7.32 17.11
C GLY A 104 7.26 7.64 15.92
N GLN A 105 7.94 6.62 15.45
CA GLN A 105 8.96 6.74 14.42
C GLN A 105 8.40 6.77 13.01
N ARG A 106 9.19 7.30 12.09
CA ARG A 106 8.94 7.29 10.64
C ARG A 106 9.94 6.33 9.99
N THR A 107 9.44 5.36 9.23
CA THR A 107 10.25 4.32 8.60
C THR A 107 9.75 4.06 7.19
N PRO A 108 10.63 3.83 6.19
CA PRO A 108 10.17 3.45 4.87
C PRO A 108 9.27 2.22 4.92
N LEU A 109 8.09 2.31 4.31
CA LEU A 109 7.12 1.21 4.32
C LEU A 109 7.70 -0.06 3.68
N GLN A 110 8.52 0.09 2.67
CA GLN A 110 9.19 -1.02 2.00
C GLN A 110 10.06 -1.82 2.96
N ASP A 111 10.75 -1.16 3.88
CA ASP A 111 11.61 -1.83 4.86
C ASP A 111 10.78 -2.65 5.85
N ILE A 112 9.63 -2.14 6.25
CA ILE A 112 8.71 -2.86 7.14
C ILE A 112 8.20 -4.13 6.46
N THR A 113 7.80 -4.04 5.20
CA THR A 113 7.34 -5.18 4.42
C THR A 113 8.43 -6.25 4.27
N LYS A 114 9.64 -5.84 3.96
CA LYS A 114 10.80 -6.75 3.81
C LYS A 114 11.13 -7.46 5.12
N ASN A 115 11.15 -6.72 6.22
CA ASN A 115 11.47 -7.28 7.52
C ASN A 115 10.43 -8.31 7.95
N TYR A 116 9.16 -8.05 7.69
CA TYR A 116 8.08 -8.98 7.98
C TYR A 116 8.25 -10.29 7.21
N ALA A 117 8.51 -10.20 5.91
CA ALA A 117 8.73 -11.39 5.08
C ALA A 117 9.91 -12.24 5.57
N ARG A 118 10.97 -11.61 6.10
CA ARG A 118 12.10 -12.31 6.68
C ARG A 118 11.72 -13.18 7.89
N PHE A 119 10.85 -12.67 8.75
CA PHE A 119 10.43 -13.40 9.93
C PHE A 119 9.57 -14.62 9.59
N GLU A 120 8.82 -14.56 8.52
CA GLU A 120 8.01 -15.70 8.07
C GLU A 120 8.84 -16.84 7.49
N ASP A 121 9.99 -16.53 6.91
CA ASP A 121 10.89 -17.51 6.31
C ASP A 121 11.74 -18.26 7.36
N GLU A 122 11.75 -17.81 8.57
CA GLU A 122 12.43 -18.44 9.70
C GLU A 122 11.49 -19.39 10.46
#